data_b33ffbc7debe384a3bfd253e8adac10d
#
_entry.id   b33ffbc7debe384a3bfd253e8adac10d
#
_cell.length_a   1.000
_cell.length_b   1.000
_cell.length_c   1.000
_cell.angle_alpha   90.00
_cell.angle_beta   90.00
_cell.angle_gamma   90.00
#
_symmetry.space_group_name_H-M   'P 1'
#
loop_
_entity.id
_entity.type
_entity.pdbx_description
1 polymer ?
#
loop_
_entity_poly.entity_id
_entity_poly.type
_entity_poly.pdbx_seq_one_letter_code
_entity_poly.pdbx_strand_id
1 'polypeptide(L)'
;YDKYALNINLHREVSWANIRDKMITGTFDACQMLAPMVLATTLGVAGIRAPIINGLVLSLNGNGLTLSTALWDKMILKASLENYEPSETSKALKQVINDSPETALTFATVHNFSTHTMLLRKWFEMGGIDADRDVRIIVLPPEQMVDSLAQGVIDGFCVGEPWNSIAVEYGAGVM
;
A
#
# COMPACT_ATOMS: atom_id res chain seq x y z
N TYR A 1 25.63 -7.37 16.50
CA TYR A 1 25.95 -6.05 17.08
C TYR A 1 27.17 -6.13 17.96
N ASP A 2 27.38 -7.20 18.70
CA ASP A 2 28.53 -7.41 19.62
C ASP A 2 29.89 -7.24 18.93
N LYS A 3 30.02 -7.68 17.68
CA LYS A 3 31.24 -7.51 16.88
C LYS A 3 31.74 -6.06 16.79
N TYR A 4 30.82 -5.09 16.90
CA TYR A 4 31.09 -3.65 16.79
C TYR A 4 30.89 -2.90 18.12
N ALA A 5 30.72 -3.62 19.22
CA ALA A 5 30.41 -3.07 20.55
C ALA A 5 29.22 -2.11 20.55
N LEU A 6 28.19 -2.42 19.77
CA LEU A 6 26.96 -1.64 19.70
C LEU A 6 25.91 -2.21 20.66
N ASN A 7 25.44 -1.37 21.57
CA ASN A 7 24.28 -1.67 22.41
C ASN A 7 23.00 -1.18 21.69
N ILE A 8 22.21 -2.11 21.16
CA ILE A 8 21.03 -1.79 20.34
C ILE A 8 19.77 -2.33 20.99
N ASN A 9 18.79 -1.45 21.18
CA ASN A 9 17.45 -1.79 21.57
C ASN A 9 16.53 -1.78 20.35
N LEU A 10 15.97 -2.93 19.98
CA LEU A 10 15.03 -3.06 18.86
C LEU A 10 13.59 -2.84 19.32
N HIS A 11 12.90 -1.92 18.67
CA HIS A 11 11.49 -1.61 18.89
C HIS A 11 10.68 -1.97 17.65
N ARG A 12 9.60 -2.73 17.85
CA ARG A 12 8.62 -3.01 16.81
C ARG A 12 7.46 -2.02 16.94
N GLU A 13 7.06 -1.43 15.81
CA GLU A 13 5.96 -0.47 15.74
C GLU A 13 4.81 -1.03 14.90
N VAL A 14 3.60 -0.62 15.24
CA VAL A 14 2.36 -1.10 14.58
C VAL A 14 2.03 -0.33 13.30
N SER A 15 2.61 0.86 13.10
CA SER A 15 2.34 1.66 11.92
C SER A 15 3.56 2.45 11.46
N TRP A 16 3.60 2.72 10.17
CA TRP A 16 4.63 3.57 9.56
C TRP A 16 4.57 5.02 10.05
N ALA A 17 3.39 5.52 10.42
CA ALA A 17 3.24 6.84 11.01
C ALA A 17 3.95 6.93 12.37
N ASN A 18 3.79 5.91 13.23
CA ASN A 18 4.48 5.86 14.52
C ASN A 18 6.01 5.86 14.36
N ILE A 19 6.52 5.09 13.40
CA ILE A 19 7.97 5.06 13.09
C ILE A 19 8.46 6.46 12.70
N ARG A 20 7.76 7.11 11.78
CA ARG A 20 8.09 8.49 11.34
C ARG A 20 8.09 9.47 12.52
N ASP A 21 7.04 9.47 13.32
CA ASP A 21 6.87 10.42 14.41
C ASP A 21 7.94 10.24 15.49
N LYS A 22 8.28 9.01 15.83
CA LYS A 22 9.35 8.69 16.77
C LYS A 22 10.73 9.04 16.24
N MET A 23 10.95 8.94 14.94
CA MET A 23 12.18 9.41 14.31
C MET A 23 12.27 10.95 14.33
N ILE A 24 11.18 11.64 14.01
CA ILE A 24 11.12 13.11 14.04
C ILE A 24 11.36 13.67 15.45
N THR A 25 10.81 13.02 16.46
CA THR A 25 10.94 13.45 17.87
C THR A 25 12.27 13.04 18.51
N GLY A 26 13.13 12.32 17.80
CA GLY A 26 14.40 11.82 18.32
C GLY A 26 14.25 10.69 19.34
N THR A 27 13.08 10.03 19.39
CA THR A 27 12.88 8.83 20.22
C THR A 27 13.66 7.64 19.67
N PHE A 28 13.85 7.60 18.34
CA PHE A 28 14.67 6.61 17.65
C PHE A 28 15.90 7.26 17.05
N ASP A 29 17.05 6.60 17.20
CA ASP A 29 18.32 6.98 16.56
C ASP A 29 18.35 6.56 15.08
N ALA A 30 17.72 5.43 14.77
CA ALA A 30 17.59 4.89 13.41
C ALA A 30 16.30 4.06 13.28
N CYS A 31 15.76 3.99 12.07
CA CYS A 31 14.60 3.15 11.80
C CYS A 31 14.58 2.66 10.35
N GLN A 32 13.86 1.55 10.11
CA GLN A 32 13.42 1.22 8.76
C GLN A 32 12.29 2.17 8.37
N MET A 33 12.36 2.76 7.17
CA MET A 33 11.35 3.70 6.69
C MET A 33 11.10 3.52 5.20
N LEU A 34 9.87 3.81 4.77
CA LEU A 34 9.51 3.82 3.35
C LEU A 34 10.23 4.98 2.63
N ALA A 35 10.86 4.71 1.48
CA ALA A 35 11.67 5.70 0.78
C ALA A 35 10.92 7.02 0.47
N PRO A 36 9.66 7.01 -0.06
CA PRO A 36 8.92 8.26 -0.28
C PRO A 36 8.62 9.02 1.01
N MET A 37 8.45 8.32 2.13
CA MET A 37 8.21 8.94 3.45
C MET A 37 9.45 9.72 3.94
N VAL A 38 10.65 9.19 3.73
CA VAL A 38 11.91 9.89 4.04
C VAL A 38 12.00 11.21 3.28
N LEU A 39 11.71 11.17 1.97
CA LEU A 39 11.71 12.36 1.13
C LEU A 39 10.63 13.36 1.56
N ALA A 40 9.40 12.91 1.76
CA ALA A 40 8.29 13.76 2.18
C ALA A 40 8.56 14.46 3.51
N THR A 41 9.13 13.74 4.49
CA THR A 41 9.49 14.29 5.80
C THR A 41 10.63 15.29 5.68
N THR A 42 11.67 15.01 4.89
CA THR A 42 12.81 15.91 4.68
C THR A 42 12.38 17.20 3.98
N LEU A 43 11.47 17.12 3.01
CA LEU A 43 10.94 18.27 2.28
C LEU A 43 9.83 19.03 3.04
N GLY A 44 9.25 18.43 4.08
CA GLY A 44 8.14 19.01 4.84
C GLY A 44 6.77 18.88 4.16
N VAL A 45 6.64 18.06 3.12
CA VAL A 45 5.37 17.87 2.39
C VAL A 45 4.31 17.21 3.27
N ALA A 46 4.74 16.42 4.26
CA ALA A 46 3.85 15.75 5.21
C ALA A 46 3.47 16.62 6.44
N GLY A 47 3.73 17.93 6.41
CA GLY A 47 3.41 18.89 7.46
C GLY A 47 4.61 19.25 8.33
N ILE A 48 5.31 18.29 8.91
CA ILE A 48 6.51 18.56 9.73
C ILE A 48 7.77 18.31 8.89
N ARG A 49 8.64 19.29 8.81
CA ARG A 49 9.95 19.16 8.18
C ARG A 49 10.98 18.70 9.19
N ALA A 50 11.55 17.53 8.95
CA ALA A 50 12.69 17.02 9.71
C ALA A 50 13.72 16.41 8.74
N PRO A 51 14.99 16.82 8.81
CA PRO A 51 16.03 16.25 7.97
C PRO A 51 16.31 14.80 8.40
N ILE A 52 16.08 13.86 7.49
CA ILE A 52 16.36 12.43 7.68
C ILE A 52 17.38 12.00 6.64
N ILE A 53 18.42 11.30 7.08
CA ILE A 53 19.44 10.74 6.20
C ILE A 53 19.13 9.27 5.92
N ASN A 54 19.07 8.90 4.64
CA ASN A 54 19.00 7.51 4.24
C ASN A 54 20.43 6.94 4.10
N GLY A 55 20.84 6.12 5.06
CA GLY A 55 22.18 5.51 5.09
C GLY A 55 22.28 4.18 4.33
N LEU A 56 21.17 3.47 4.12
CA LEU A 56 21.17 2.13 3.53
C LEU A 56 19.82 1.80 2.92
N VAL A 57 19.83 1.24 1.71
CA VAL A 57 18.66 0.60 1.10
C VAL A 57 18.58 -0.84 1.58
N LEU A 58 17.52 -1.17 2.32
CA LEU A 58 17.34 -2.49 2.94
C LEU A 58 16.63 -3.47 2.01
N SER A 59 15.71 -2.99 1.17
CA SER A 59 14.86 -3.83 0.32
C SER A 59 14.44 -3.08 -0.95
N LEU A 60 14.38 -3.83 -2.04
CA LEU A 60 13.84 -3.39 -3.33
C LEU A 60 12.77 -4.38 -3.77
N ASN A 61 11.68 -3.87 -4.41
CA ASN A 61 10.55 -4.65 -4.90
C ASN A 61 9.71 -5.29 -3.79
N GLY A 62 8.94 -6.34 -4.13
CA GLY A 62 8.11 -7.09 -3.19
C GLY A 62 6.77 -6.42 -2.86
N ASN A 63 6.36 -5.39 -3.61
CA ASN A 63 5.03 -4.81 -3.50
C ASN A 63 4.08 -5.51 -4.46
N GLY A 64 2.90 -5.86 -3.98
CA GLY A 64 1.83 -6.45 -4.77
C GLY A 64 0.52 -5.67 -4.61
N LEU A 65 -0.34 -5.80 -5.61
CA LEU A 65 -1.74 -5.36 -5.57
C LEU A 65 -2.62 -6.60 -5.47
N THR A 66 -3.44 -6.66 -4.42
CA THR A 66 -4.42 -7.73 -4.22
C THR A 66 -5.82 -7.14 -4.23
N LEU A 67 -6.70 -7.76 -4.99
CA LEU A 67 -8.13 -7.44 -5.08
C LEU A 67 -8.95 -8.50 -4.38
N SER A 68 -10.10 -8.16 -3.82
CA SER A 68 -11.03 -9.17 -3.30
C SER A 68 -11.50 -10.08 -4.43
N THR A 69 -11.75 -11.35 -4.12
CA THR A 69 -12.31 -12.31 -5.10
C THR A 69 -13.61 -11.78 -5.70
N ALA A 70 -14.47 -11.16 -4.88
CA ALA A 70 -15.73 -10.57 -5.34
C ALA A 70 -15.55 -9.42 -6.34
N LEU A 71 -14.53 -8.57 -6.16
CA LEU A 71 -14.22 -7.52 -7.14
C LEU A 71 -13.60 -8.13 -8.40
N TRP A 72 -12.67 -9.07 -8.24
CA TRP A 72 -12.05 -9.78 -9.36
C TRP A 72 -13.06 -10.46 -10.27
N ASP A 73 -14.03 -11.17 -9.68
CA ASP A 73 -15.10 -11.85 -10.43
C ASP A 73 -15.93 -10.88 -11.28
N LYS A 74 -16.18 -9.66 -10.78
CA LYS A 74 -16.83 -8.61 -11.57
C LYS A 74 -15.96 -8.12 -12.72
N MET A 75 -14.65 -8.01 -12.50
CA MET A 75 -13.71 -7.50 -13.51
C MET A 75 -13.50 -8.49 -14.65
N ILE A 76 -13.38 -9.80 -14.39
CA ILE A 76 -13.22 -10.81 -15.44
C ILE A 76 -14.45 -10.94 -16.34
N LEU A 77 -15.63 -10.57 -15.86
CA LEU A 77 -16.86 -10.50 -16.68
C LEU A 77 -16.84 -9.31 -17.66
N LYS A 78 -15.99 -8.30 -17.43
CA LYS A 78 -15.93 -7.09 -18.25
C LYS A 78 -14.86 -7.15 -19.35
N ALA A 79 -13.82 -7.95 -19.15
CA ALA A 79 -12.72 -8.06 -20.08
C ALA A 79 -12.14 -9.48 -20.08
N SER A 80 -11.66 -9.92 -21.24
CA SER A 80 -10.88 -11.15 -21.37
C SER A 80 -9.47 -10.89 -20.81
N LEU A 81 -9.28 -11.11 -19.52
CA LEU A 81 -8.00 -10.84 -18.83
C LEU A 81 -7.07 -12.07 -18.98
N GLU A 82 -6.51 -12.26 -20.17
CA GLU A 82 -5.69 -13.45 -20.45
C GLU A 82 -4.29 -13.42 -19.80
N ASN A 83 -3.72 -12.21 -19.66
CA ASN A 83 -2.33 -12.03 -19.21
C ASN A 83 -2.16 -11.15 -17.97
N TYR A 84 -3.25 -10.72 -17.34
CA TYR A 84 -3.25 -9.83 -16.15
C TYR A 84 -2.42 -8.55 -16.32
N GLU A 85 -2.33 -8.03 -17.54
CA GLU A 85 -1.61 -6.80 -17.82
C GLU A 85 -2.18 -5.64 -17.00
N PRO A 86 -1.34 -4.85 -16.31
CA PRO A 86 -1.82 -3.80 -15.41
C PRO A 86 -2.76 -2.79 -16.06
N SER A 87 -2.52 -2.44 -17.32
CA SER A 87 -3.38 -1.52 -18.07
C SER A 87 -4.76 -2.09 -18.37
N GLU A 88 -4.84 -3.39 -18.65
CA GLU A 88 -6.10 -4.08 -18.96
C GLU A 88 -6.93 -4.33 -17.71
N THR A 89 -6.29 -4.79 -16.64
CA THR A 89 -6.95 -4.96 -15.34
C THR A 89 -7.48 -3.62 -14.81
N SER A 90 -6.74 -2.54 -14.96
CA SER A 90 -7.18 -1.22 -14.55
C SER A 90 -8.38 -0.71 -15.39
N LYS A 91 -8.38 -0.96 -16.71
CA LYS A 91 -9.54 -0.63 -17.57
C LYS A 91 -10.78 -1.45 -17.20
N ALA A 92 -10.63 -2.74 -16.89
CA ALA A 92 -11.73 -3.58 -16.40
C ALA A 92 -12.30 -3.03 -15.08
N LEU A 93 -11.44 -2.60 -14.16
CA LEU A 93 -11.88 -1.93 -12.94
C LEU A 93 -12.68 -0.64 -13.24
N LYS A 94 -12.23 0.18 -14.21
CA LYS A 94 -12.97 1.40 -14.61
C LYS A 94 -14.38 1.08 -15.10
N GLN A 95 -14.56 -0.03 -15.80
CA GLN A 95 -15.89 -0.46 -16.24
C GLN A 95 -16.77 -0.86 -15.05
N VAL A 96 -16.22 -1.58 -14.06
CA VAL A 96 -16.95 -1.94 -12.83
C VAL A 96 -17.39 -0.68 -12.07
N ILE A 97 -16.51 0.32 -11.95
CA ILE A 97 -16.82 1.61 -11.30
C ILE A 97 -17.96 2.32 -12.04
N ASN A 98 -17.90 2.38 -13.37
CA ASN A 98 -18.91 3.05 -14.18
C ASN A 98 -20.28 2.37 -14.10
N ASP A 99 -20.33 1.05 -13.91
CA ASP A 99 -21.59 0.30 -13.80
C ASP A 99 -22.26 0.44 -12.42
N SER A 100 -21.52 0.89 -11.42
CA SER A 100 -22.02 1.05 -10.04
C SER A 100 -21.53 2.36 -9.41
N PRO A 101 -21.86 3.52 -9.98
CA PRO A 101 -21.31 4.82 -9.55
C PRO A 101 -21.72 5.21 -8.13
N GLU A 102 -22.80 4.64 -7.60
CA GLU A 102 -23.29 4.88 -6.23
C GLU A 102 -22.37 4.23 -5.16
N THR A 103 -21.55 3.25 -5.55
CA THR A 103 -20.73 2.47 -4.63
C THR A 103 -19.25 2.76 -4.85
N ALA A 104 -18.70 3.63 -4.01
CA ALA A 104 -17.26 3.90 -4.05
C ALA A 104 -16.45 2.70 -3.56
N LEU A 105 -15.66 2.10 -4.44
CA LEU A 105 -14.71 1.04 -4.07
C LEU A 105 -13.64 1.59 -3.15
N THR A 106 -13.27 0.81 -2.13
CA THR A 106 -12.29 1.21 -1.11
C THR A 106 -11.02 0.38 -1.24
N PHE A 107 -9.89 1.05 -1.38
CA PHE A 107 -8.57 0.44 -1.44
C PHE A 107 -7.72 0.87 -0.25
N ALA A 108 -6.84 -0.02 0.22
CA ALA A 108 -5.97 0.26 1.34
C ALA A 108 -4.50 0.31 0.94
N THR A 109 -3.76 1.20 1.60
CA THR A 109 -2.29 1.27 1.58
C THR A 109 -1.76 1.47 2.99
N VAL A 110 -0.45 1.39 3.18
CA VAL A 110 0.14 1.48 4.53
C VAL A 110 0.48 2.90 4.96
N HIS A 111 0.57 3.84 4.01
CA HIS A 111 0.84 5.25 4.28
C HIS A 111 0.72 6.08 2.99
N ASN A 112 0.24 7.33 3.10
CA ASN A 112 0.06 8.21 1.94
C ASN A 112 1.37 8.47 1.16
N PHE A 113 2.49 8.60 1.86
CA PHE A 113 3.82 8.74 1.26
C PHE A 113 4.55 7.39 1.24
N SER A 114 4.01 6.43 0.50
CA SER A 114 4.59 5.11 0.29
C SER A 114 4.66 4.76 -1.19
N THR A 115 5.57 3.89 -1.56
CA THR A 115 5.62 3.31 -2.91
C THR A 115 4.32 2.57 -3.23
N HIS A 116 3.69 1.94 -2.23
CA HIS A 116 2.39 1.28 -2.38
C HIS A 116 1.30 2.23 -2.90
N THR A 117 1.18 3.41 -2.28
CA THR A 117 0.23 4.43 -2.73
C THR A 117 0.55 4.94 -4.14
N MET A 118 1.84 5.13 -4.45
CA MET A 118 2.26 5.56 -5.78
C MET A 118 1.93 4.52 -6.85
N LEU A 119 2.20 3.24 -6.58
CA LEU A 119 1.90 2.13 -7.49
C LEU A 119 0.39 1.97 -7.70
N LEU A 120 -0.40 2.02 -6.63
CA LEU A 120 -1.85 1.95 -6.70
C LEU A 120 -2.43 3.11 -7.54
N ARG A 121 -2.00 4.33 -7.29
CA ARG A 121 -2.41 5.50 -8.09
C ARG A 121 -1.99 5.39 -9.55
N LYS A 122 -0.78 4.88 -9.81
CA LYS A 122 -0.32 4.66 -11.18
C LYS A 122 -1.16 3.61 -11.91
N TRP A 123 -1.52 2.54 -11.23
CA TRP A 123 -2.42 1.52 -11.78
C TRP A 123 -3.80 2.12 -12.10
N PHE A 124 -4.39 2.92 -11.22
CA PHE A 124 -5.64 3.63 -11.49
C PHE A 124 -5.53 4.54 -12.71
N GLU A 125 -4.46 5.33 -12.81
CA GLU A 125 -4.20 6.22 -13.94
C GLU A 125 -4.18 5.49 -15.29
N MET A 126 -3.60 4.28 -15.34
CA MET A 126 -3.54 3.44 -16.55
C MET A 126 -4.93 3.07 -17.08
N GLY A 127 -5.93 2.96 -16.22
CA GLY A 127 -7.33 2.70 -16.59
C GLY A 127 -8.19 3.96 -16.74
N GLY A 128 -7.63 5.15 -16.55
CA GLY A 128 -8.38 6.41 -16.57
C GLY A 128 -9.26 6.60 -15.32
N ILE A 129 -8.84 6.02 -14.17
CA ILE A 129 -9.51 6.18 -12.87
C ILE A 129 -8.85 7.33 -12.13
N ASP A 130 -9.65 8.31 -11.71
CA ASP A 130 -9.21 9.39 -10.83
C ASP A 130 -9.21 8.89 -9.38
N ALA A 131 -8.01 8.71 -8.81
CA ALA A 131 -7.84 8.14 -7.49
C ALA A 131 -8.41 9.00 -6.34
N ASP A 132 -8.68 10.28 -6.58
CA ASP A 132 -9.20 11.21 -5.58
C ASP A 132 -10.73 11.40 -5.69
N ARG A 133 -11.34 10.91 -6.79
CA ARG A 133 -12.76 11.07 -7.08
C ARG A 133 -13.52 9.77 -7.27
N ASP A 134 -12.93 8.82 -8.01
CA ASP A 134 -13.64 7.62 -8.47
C ASP A 134 -13.54 6.45 -7.47
N VAL A 135 -12.59 6.51 -6.54
CA VAL A 135 -12.34 5.48 -5.52
C VAL A 135 -12.00 6.12 -4.18
N ARG A 136 -11.99 5.29 -3.13
CA ARG A 136 -11.56 5.71 -1.80
C ARG A 136 -10.25 5.00 -1.44
N ILE A 137 -9.22 5.76 -1.08
CA ILE A 137 -7.97 5.20 -0.56
C ILE A 137 -7.89 5.46 0.94
N ILE A 138 -7.68 4.41 1.72
CA ILE A 138 -7.50 4.47 3.17
C ILE A 138 -6.13 3.94 3.58
N VAL A 139 -5.71 4.30 4.79
CA VAL A 139 -4.46 3.80 5.39
C VAL A 139 -4.79 2.78 6.46
N LEU A 140 -4.23 1.57 6.32
CA LEU A 140 -4.34 0.50 7.30
C LEU A 140 -2.95 -0.05 7.65
N PRO A 141 -2.74 -0.55 8.88
CA PRO A 141 -1.59 -1.38 9.20
C PRO A 141 -1.55 -2.65 8.32
N PRO A 142 -0.37 -3.13 7.91
CA PRO A 142 -0.25 -4.31 7.05
C PRO A 142 -0.99 -5.54 7.57
N GLU A 143 -0.91 -5.79 8.87
CA GLU A 143 -1.56 -6.93 9.54
C GLU A 143 -3.10 -6.92 9.48
N GLN A 144 -3.71 -5.78 9.20
CA GLN A 144 -5.17 -5.65 9.08
C GLN A 144 -5.68 -5.81 7.64
N MET A 145 -4.78 -5.87 6.65
CA MET A 145 -5.15 -5.87 5.22
C MET A 145 -5.97 -7.11 4.84
N VAL A 146 -5.50 -8.29 5.22
CA VAL A 146 -6.12 -9.58 4.83
C VAL A 146 -7.51 -9.73 5.46
N ASP A 147 -7.62 -9.46 6.76
CA ASP A 147 -8.90 -9.53 7.45
C ASP A 147 -9.91 -8.50 6.92
N SER A 148 -9.45 -7.28 6.66
CA SER A 148 -10.30 -6.22 6.08
C SER A 148 -10.79 -6.58 4.69
N LEU A 149 -9.95 -7.23 3.87
CA LEU A 149 -10.33 -7.72 2.55
C LEU A 149 -11.35 -8.86 2.65
N ALA A 150 -11.11 -9.85 3.51
CA ALA A 150 -11.99 -11.00 3.72
C ALA A 150 -13.38 -10.60 4.25
N GLN A 151 -13.43 -9.54 5.06
CA GLN A 151 -14.69 -9.01 5.61
C GLN A 151 -15.41 -8.03 4.66
N GLY A 152 -14.83 -7.73 3.49
CA GLY A 152 -15.41 -6.77 2.55
C GLY A 152 -15.38 -5.31 3.03
N VAL A 153 -14.52 -4.98 3.99
CA VAL A 153 -14.29 -3.60 4.45
C VAL A 153 -13.51 -2.82 3.39
N ILE A 154 -12.63 -3.51 2.67
CA ILE A 154 -11.90 -2.99 1.52
C ILE A 154 -12.07 -3.92 0.31
N ASP A 155 -11.99 -3.36 -0.89
CA ASP A 155 -12.10 -4.09 -2.16
C ASP A 155 -10.73 -4.52 -2.70
N GLY A 156 -9.66 -3.91 -2.22
CA GLY A 156 -8.29 -4.25 -2.57
C GLY A 156 -7.27 -3.51 -1.73
N PHE A 157 -6.02 -3.93 -1.83
CA PHE A 157 -4.91 -3.26 -1.15
C PHE A 157 -3.62 -3.37 -1.95
N CYS A 158 -2.73 -2.39 -1.74
CA CYS A 158 -1.35 -2.46 -2.20
C CYS A 158 -0.43 -2.43 -0.98
N VAL A 159 0.39 -3.48 -0.83
CA VAL A 159 1.29 -3.65 0.31
C VAL A 159 2.48 -4.52 -0.09
N GLY A 160 3.54 -4.53 0.73
CA GLY A 160 4.66 -5.47 0.58
C GLY A 160 4.29 -6.89 1.01
N GLU A 161 4.99 -7.88 0.45
CA GLU A 161 4.88 -9.27 0.92
C GLU A 161 5.21 -9.39 2.43
N PRO A 162 4.63 -10.38 3.13
CA PRO A 162 3.89 -11.57 2.62
C PRO A 162 2.37 -11.41 2.54
N TRP A 163 1.82 -10.24 2.77
CA TRP A 163 0.38 -10.03 2.96
C TRP A 163 -0.44 -10.36 1.72
N ASN A 164 0.12 -10.11 0.52
CA ASN A 164 -0.54 -10.46 -0.74
C ASN A 164 -0.65 -11.98 -0.88
N SER A 165 0.45 -12.70 -0.67
CA SER A 165 0.47 -14.18 -0.71
C SER A 165 -0.47 -14.78 0.34
N ILE A 166 -0.52 -14.23 1.56
CA ILE A 166 -1.43 -14.66 2.62
C ILE A 166 -2.89 -14.48 2.17
N ALA A 167 -3.27 -13.35 1.59
CA ALA A 167 -4.65 -13.13 1.12
C ALA A 167 -5.07 -14.14 0.05
N VAL A 168 -4.17 -14.50 -0.86
CA VAL A 168 -4.39 -15.52 -1.89
C VAL A 168 -4.54 -16.92 -1.25
N GLU A 169 -3.66 -17.28 -0.33
CA GLU A 169 -3.71 -18.57 0.38
C GLU A 169 -5.00 -18.75 1.17
N TYR A 170 -5.49 -17.70 1.80
CA TYR A 170 -6.79 -17.71 2.50
C TYR A 170 -8.00 -17.64 1.56
N GLY A 171 -7.80 -17.53 0.25
CA GLY A 171 -8.89 -17.38 -0.72
C GLY A 171 -9.65 -16.05 -0.62
N ALA A 172 -9.11 -15.09 0.09
CA ALA A 172 -9.72 -13.76 0.25
C ALA A 172 -9.46 -12.83 -0.94
N GLY A 173 -8.40 -13.08 -1.71
CA GLY A 173 -7.99 -12.20 -2.78
C GLY A 173 -7.28 -12.86 -3.95
N VAL A 174 -7.14 -12.09 -5.01
CA VAL A 174 -6.38 -12.39 -6.24
C VAL A 174 -5.29 -11.32 -6.39
N MET A 175 -4.05 -11.76 -6.60
CA MET A 175 -2.90 -10.87 -6.79
C MET A 175 -2.56 -10.74 -8.29
#